data_0f7d97380d8fe2954c487bd485eca445
#
_entry.id   0f7d97380d8fe2954c487bd485eca445
#
_cell.length_a   1.000
_cell.length_b   1.000
_cell.length_c   1.000
_cell.angle_alpha   90.00
_cell.angle_beta   90.00
_cell.angle_gamma   90.00
#
_symmetry.space_group_name_H-M   'P 1'
#
loop_
_entity.id
_entity.type
_entity.pdbx_description
1 polymer ?
#
loop_
_entity_poly.entity_id
_entity_poly.type
_entity_poly.pdbx_seq_one_letter_code
_entity_poly.pdbx_strand_id
1 'polypeptide(L)'
;DHGSIRVQNDVMVSADRTASSGVRYKYGRNINTNPKNALVIREPKEYRLPEFGPQPTYVIAKNDNYFVYPNEAHKYQGKFSNSFQHGGISMEEMIVPVAIMESRL
;
A
#
# COMPACT_ATOMS: atom_id res chain seq x y z
N ASP A 1 3.95 -14.48 -7.71
CA ASP A 1 3.18 -13.51 -8.46
C ASP A 1 3.51 -12.05 -8.09
N HIS A 2 4.04 -11.79 -6.90
CA HIS A 2 4.52 -10.50 -6.45
C HIS A 2 5.61 -10.66 -5.39
N GLY A 3 6.33 -9.58 -5.09
CA GLY A 3 7.28 -9.52 -4.01
C GLY A 3 6.70 -8.93 -2.73
N SER A 4 7.56 -8.58 -1.81
CA SER A 4 7.19 -7.95 -0.54
C SER A 4 8.29 -7.02 -0.08
N ILE A 5 7.93 -6.06 0.77
CA ILE A 5 8.86 -5.11 1.37
C ILE A 5 8.73 -5.12 2.88
N ARG A 6 9.85 -5.03 3.57
CA ARG A 6 9.85 -4.86 5.03
C ARG A 6 9.50 -3.42 5.37
N VAL A 7 8.36 -3.22 6.01
CA VAL A 7 7.87 -1.88 6.35
C VAL A 7 8.38 -1.43 7.71
N GLN A 8 8.66 -0.13 7.85
CA GLN A 8 9.26 0.43 9.05
C GLN A 8 8.59 1.70 9.55
N ASN A 9 8.09 2.55 8.64
CA ASN A 9 7.59 3.88 9.01
C ASN A 9 6.09 3.98 8.81
N ASP A 10 5.37 4.31 9.86
CA ASP A 10 3.94 4.53 9.80
C ASP A 10 3.60 5.89 9.19
N VAL A 11 2.54 5.92 8.40
CA VAL A 11 2.00 7.12 7.76
C VAL A 11 0.51 7.20 8.05
N MET A 12 0.08 8.32 8.63
CA MET A 12 -1.32 8.53 8.92
C MET A 12 -2.13 8.77 7.66
N VAL A 13 -3.29 8.10 7.58
CA VAL A 13 -4.28 8.38 6.55
C VAL A 13 -5.62 8.71 7.21
N SER A 14 -6.40 9.57 6.56
CA SER A 14 -7.78 9.84 6.94
C SER A 14 -8.70 9.58 5.76
N ALA A 15 -9.93 9.18 6.05
CA ALA A 15 -10.96 8.94 5.05
C ALA A 15 -12.34 9.19 5.66
N ASP A 16 -13.34 9.46 4.81
CA ASP A 16 -14.72 9.63 5.27
C ASP A 16 -15.28 8.36 5.92
N ARG A 17 -14.84 7.22 5.42
CA ARG A 17 -15.16 5.89 5.95
C ARG A 17 -13.89 5.06 6.00
N THR A 18 -13.91 4.01 6.80
CA THR A 18 -12.81 3.03 6.79
C THR A 18 -12.64 2.51 5.36
N ALA A 19 -11.48 2.77 4.79
CA ALA A 19 -11.11 2.31 3.48
C ALA A 19 -10.65 0.84 3.55
N SER A 20 -10.05 0.34 2.47
CA SER A 20 -9.53 -1.03 2.43
C SER A 20 -8.53 -1.31 3.55
N SER A 21 -8.39 -2.57 3.93
CA SER A 21 -7.54 -2.99 5.05
C SER A 21 -6.05 -3.05 4.74
N GLY A 22 -5.66 -2.94 3.47
CA GLY A 22 -4.24 -2.99 3.07
C GLY A 22 -3.42 -1.90 3.73
N VAL A 23 -2.16 -2.20 4.04
CA VAL A 23 -1.26 -1.23 4.69
C VAL A 23 -0.28 -0.57 3.72
N ARG A 24 -0.08 -1.15 2.53
CA ARG A 24 0.77 -0.56 1.49
C ARG A 24 -0.01 0.26 0.47
N TYR A 25 -1.29 0.00 0.34
CA TYR A 25 -2.20 0.86 -0.42
C TYR A 25 -3.55 0.90 0.27
N LYS A 26 -4.27 1.98 0.05
CA LYS A 26 -5.66 2.09 0.49
C LYS A 26 -6.49 2.68 -0.64
N TYR A 27 -7.73 2.24 -0.68
CA TYR A 27 -8.71 2.66 -1.65
C TYR A 27 -10.00 3.02 -0.91
N GLY A 28 -10.60 4.11 -1.29
CA GLY A 28 -11.86 4.55 -0.70
C GLY A 28 -12.20 5.98 -1.06
N ARG A 29 -13.21 6.50 -0.38
CA ARG A 29 -13.72 7.84 -0.62
C ARG A 29 -12.94 8.88 0.20
N ASN A 30 -12.52 9.98 -0.47
CA ASN A 30 -11.87 11.12 0.17
C ASN A 30 -10.70 10.74 1.09
N ILE A 31 -9.83 9.87 0.63
CA ILE A 31 -8.64 9.51 1.40
C ILE A 31 -7.63 10.65 1.31
N ASN A 32 -7.10 11.07 2.45
CA ASN A 32 -6.05 12.07 2.55
C ASN A 32 -4.86 11.54 3.32
N THR A 33 -3.68 11.89 2.84
CA THR A 33 -2.41 11.59 3.49
C THR A 33 -1.35 12.58 3.00
N ASN A 34 -0.19 12.60 3.65
CA ASN A 34 0.89 13.47 3.23
C ASN A 34 1.47 12.99 1.89
N PRO A 35 1.44 13.82 0.83
CA PRO A 35 1.94 13.42 -0.50
C PRO A 35 3.45 13.19 -0.55
N LYS A 36 4.21 13.58 0.45
CA LYS A 36 5.62 13.21 0.56
C LYS A 36 5.81 11.72 0.80
N ASN A 37 4.87 11.09 1.49
CA ASN A 37 4.97 9.71 1.96
C ASN A 37 4.15 8.73 1.12
N ALA A 38 3.33 9.23 0.22
CA ALA A 38 2.45 8.39 -0.59
C ALA A 38 2.16 9.02 -1.95
N LEU A 39 1.87 8.18 -2.91
CA LEU A 39 1.27 8.58 -4.18
C LEU A 39 -0.24 8.67 -3.98
N VAL A 40 -0.83 9.81 -4.26
CA VAL A 40 -2.27 10.04 -4.16
C VAL A 40 -2.86 10.11 -5.56
N ILE A 41 -3.79 9.21 -5.88
CA ILE A 41 -4.45 9.12 -7.18
C ILE A 41 -5.93 9.47 -6.98
N ARG A 42 -6.32 10.64 -7.44
CA ARG A 42 -7.71 11.13 -7.35
C ARG A 42 -8.53 10.87 -8.61
N GLU A 43 -7.84 10.62 -9.72
CA GLU A 43 -8.44 10.30 -11.01
C GLU A 43 -7.98 8.90 -11.46
N PRO A 44 -8.57 7.83 -10.90
CA PRO A 44 -8.11 6.46 -11.16
C PRO A 44 -8.12 6.08 -12.64
N LYS A 45 -9.03 6.66 -13.43
CA LYS A 45 -9.10 6.39 -14.89
C LYS A 45 -7.82 6.74 -15.63
N GLU A 46 -7.10 7.76 -15.18
CA GLU A 46 -5.83 8.14 -15.81
C GLU A 46 -4.79 7.02 -15.73
N TYR A 47 -4.91 6.16 -14.73
CA TYR A 47 -4.03 5.02 -14.50
C TYR A 47 -4.69 3.68 -14.85
N ARG A 48 -5.88 3.72 -15.46
CA ARG A 48 -6.67 2.51 -15.75
C ARG A 48 -6.98 1.67 -14.52
N LEU A 49 -7.11 2.31 -13.39
CA LEU A 49 -7.51 1.65 -12.14
C LEU A 49 -9.04 1.58 -12.04
N PRO A 50 -9.58 0.54 -11.41
CA PRO A 50 -11.01 0.42 -11.20
C PRO A 50 -11.58 1.57 -10.37
N GLU A 51 -12.79 2.00 -10.69
CA GLU A 51 -13.54 2.96 -9.91
C GLU A 51 -14.77 2.28 -9.29
N PHE A 52 -14.80 2.20 -7.99
CA PHE A 52 -15.93 1.65 -7.24
C PHE A 52 -16.49 2.74 -6.33
N GLY A 53 -17.76 3.12 -6.55
CA GLY A 53 -18.43 4.15 -5.76
C GLY A 53 -18.04 5.57 -6.16
N PRO A 54 -18.58 6.58 -5.45
CA PRO A 54 -18.33 7.99 -5.74
C PRO A 54 -16.96 8.45 -5.20
N GLN A 55 -16.32 9.34 -5.95
CA GLN A 55 -15.06 10.01 -5.54
C GLN A 55 -13.97 9.03 -5.10
N PRO A 56 -13.66 8.00 -5.90
CA PRO A 56 -12.64 7.02 -5.54
C PRO A 56 -11.26 7.67 -5.48
N THR A 57 -10.51 7.37 -4.43
CA THR A 57 -9.13 7.80 -4.27
C THR A 57 -8.28 6.59 -3.91
N TYR A 58 -7.14 6.45 -4.56
CA TYR A 58 -6.10 5.49 -4.19
C TYR A 58 -4.96 6.23 -3.54
N VAL A 59 -4.40 5.66 -2.48
CA VAL A 59 -3.12 6.09 -1.91
C VAL A 59 -2.19 4.89 -1.86
N ILE A 60 -0.98 5.07 -2.32
CA ILE A 60 0.03 4.01 -2.41
C ILE A 60 1.27 4.48 -1.66
N ALA A 61 1.71 3.68 -0.70
CA ALA A 61 2.83 4.04 0.15
C ALA A 61 4.15 4.09 -0.62
N LYS A 62 4.95 5.12 -0.38
CA LYS A 62 6.31 5.25 -0.91
C LYS A 62 7.30 4.58 0.04
N ASN A 63 8.44 4.14 -0.50
CA ASN A 63 9.53 3.56 0.26
C ASN A 63 9.05 2.38 1.14
N ASP A 64 9.52 2.33 2.38
CA ASP A 64 9.13 1.31 3.36
C ASP A 64 8.03 1.77 4.33
N ASN A 65 7.22 2.73 3.90
CA ASN A 65 6.10 3.26 4.67
C ASN A 65 4.92 2.29 4.69
N TYR A 66 4.10 2.39 5.72
CA TYR A 66 2.81 1.69 5.79
C TYR A 66 1.75 2.60 6.40
N PHE A 67 0.50 2.39 6.01
CA PHE A 67 -0.60 3.26 6.41
C PHE A 67 -1.25 2.80 7.70
N VAL A 68 -1.55 3.78 8.56
CA VAL A 68 -2.33 3.58 9.78
C VAL A 68 -3.44 4.62 9.88
N TYR A 69 -4.55 4.25 10.49
CA TYR A 69 -5.59 5.22 10.88
C TYR A 69 -5.24 5.82 12.24
N PRO A 70 -5.50 7.13 12.47
CA PRO A 70 -5.10 7.79 13.72
C PRO A 70 -5.64 7.13 14.98
N ASN A 71 -6.86 6.63 14.94
CA ASN A 71 -7.50 5.97 16.08
C ASN A 71 -7.01 4.54 16.33
N GLU A 72 -6.24 3.97 15.43
CA GLU A 72 -5.74 2.59 15.51
C GLU A 72 -4.22 2.51 15.38
N ALA A 73 -3.52 3.65 15.47
CA ALA A 73 -2.08 3.73 15.21
C ALA A 73 -1.26 2.77 16.08
N HIS A 74 -1.52 2.72 17.37
CA HIS A 74 -0.78 1.82 18.28
C HIS A 74 -0.96 0.36 17.92
N LYS A 75 -2.17 -0.03 17.55
CA LYS A 75 -2.47 -1.41 17.14
C LYS A 75 -1.69 -1.79 15.88
N TYR A 76 -1.67 -0.91 14.88
CA TYR A 76 -0.96 -1.16 13.63
C TYR A 76 0.55 -1.09 13.77
N GLN A 77 1.06 -0.18 14.58
CA GLN A 77 2.50 -0.10 14.86
C GLN A 77 3.03 -1.40 15.46
N GLY A 78 2.35 -1.95 16.45
CA GLY A 78 2.75 -3.21 17.08
C GLY A 78 2.63 -4.40 16.14
N LYS A 79 1.65 -4.38 15.23
CA LYS A 79 1.37 -5.51 14.34
C LYS A 79 2.23 -5.50 13.08
N PHE A 80 2.46 -4.35 12.47
CA PHE A 80 3.02 -4.25 11.13
C PHE A 80 4.44 -3.72 11.06
N SER A 81 4.93 -2.98 12.06
CA SER A 81 6.31 -2.49 12.07
C SER A 81 7.30 -3.65 11.97
N ASN A 82 8.27 -3.53 11.09
CA ASN A 82 9.26 -4.56 10.78
C ASN A 82 8.69 -5.88 10.20
N SER A 83 7.47 -5.87 9.70
CA SER A 83 6.90 -7.02 8.99
C SER A 83 7.07 -6.86 7.48
N PHE A 84 6.94 -7.98 6.75
CA PHE A 84 6.90 -7.96 5.29
C PHE A 84 5.46 -7.74 4.84
N GLN A 85 5.28 -6.75 3.97
CA GLN A 85 3.97 -6.37 3.42
C GLN A 85 4.07 -6.24 1.90
N HIS A 86 2.93 -6.22 1.24
CA HIS A 86 2.84 -6.08 -0.22
C HIS A 86 1.62 -5.24 -0.61
N GLY A 87 1.45 -5.02 -1.90
CA GLY A 87 0.33 -4.25 -2.45
C GLY A 87 0.72 -2.83 -2.85
N GLY A 88 1.97 -2.42 -2.64
CA GLY A 88 2.51 -1.17 -3.14
C GLY A 88 3.26 -1.34 -4.45
N ILE A 89 4.04 -0.33 -4.80
CA ILE A 89 4.76 -0.25 -6.09
C ILE A 89 6.27 -0.11 -5.94
N SER A 90 6.83 -0.51 -4.79
CA SER A 90 8.29 -0.56 -4.63
C SER A 90 8.89 -1.63 -5.54
N MET A 91 10.19 -1.52 -5.82
CA MET A 91 10.89 -2.56 -6.58
C MET A 91 10.75 -3.93 -5.92
N GLU A 92 10.85 -3.97 -4.61
CA GLU A 92 10.74 -5.20 -3.81
C GLU A 92 9.38 -5.87 -3.94
N GLU A 93 8.33 -5.08 -4.20
CA GLU A 93 6.97 -5.59 -4.38
C GLU A 93 6.66 -5.97 -5.83
N MET A 94 7.24 -5.25 -6.79
CA MET A 94 6.92 -5.38 -8.22
C MET A 94 7.84 -6.34 -8.96
N ILE A 95 9.06 -6.52 -8.50
CA ILE A 95 10.07 -7.33 -9.18
C ILE A 95 10.37 -8.56 -8.35
N VAL A 96 10.25 -9.73 -8.97
CA VAL A 96 10.52 -11.01 -8.33
C VAL A 96 11.58 -11.79 -9.11
N PRO A 97 12.45 -12.57 -8.44
CA PRO A 97 13.38 -13.46 -9.14
C PRO A 97 12.63 -14.63 -9.76
N VAL A 98 13.04 -15.03 -10.94
CA VAL A 98 12.59 -16.24 -11.60
C VAL A 98 13.81 -17.11 -11.90
N ALA A 99 13.80 -18.34 -11.42
CA ALA A 99 14.87 -19.29 -11.67
C ALA A 99 14.34 -20.56 -12.30
N ILE A 100 15.01 -21.02 -13.34
CA ILE A 100 14.73 -22.30 -13.99
C ILE A 100 15.85 -23.25 -13.58
N MET A 101 15.48 -24.37 -12.95
CA MET A 101 16.43 -25.39 -12.54
C MET A 101 16.17 -26.67 -13.28
N GLU A 102 17.22 -27.26 -13.80
CA GLU A 102 17.15 -28.55 -14.48
C GLU A 102 17.78 -29.65 -13.60
N SER A 103 17.21 -30.85 -13.69
CA SER A 103 17.78 -31.99 -12.99
C SER A 103 19.11 -32.42 -13.63
N ARG A 104 20.06 -32.77 -12.80
CA ARG A 104 21.35 -33.31 -13.23
C ARG A 104 21.35 -34.84 -13.34
N LEU A 105 20.24 -35.48 -13.18
CA LEU A 105 20.13 -36.94 -13.30
C LEU A 105 20.25 -37.41 -14.74
#